data_0c44767b3b6925e94b6e0d9c8431d293
#
_entry.id   0c44767b3b6925e94b6e0d9c8431d293
#
_cell.length_a   1.000
_cell.length_b   1.000
_cell.length_c   1.000
_cell.angle_alpha   90.00
_cell.angle_beta   90.00
_cell.angle_gamma   90.00
#
_symmetry.space_group_name_H-M   'P 1'
#
loop_
_entity.id
_entity.type
_entity.pdbx_description
1 polymer ?
#
loop_
_entity_poly.entity_id
_entity_poly.type
_entity_poly.pdbx_seq_one_letter_code
_entity_poly.pdbx_strand_id
1 'polypeptide(L)'
;MVGLAPKLIDCTDCGVGRLDPMPTPEEVRGFYPDEYYGEPGTKFQPFVEHLVRFVGERHISFLSRSLSPGARVLDVGCGRGVILRALADRGFEVHGVEISVAASRGADPRAEIRISPRLIDAGYESGFFEEVVIWHVLEHLDDPKGVVQEIHRILSPGGRLIVAVPNYSSVQARWSGPAWFHLDLPRHLYQFPLQTLKRLLQETGFEIVSEHHFSLRQNPFGWVQSALNRSQSLPRNGLYSLLHHRSREASAPFDLWTRLKLWFWLVVGVPLAVVLTGFETLVRSGATVHVVARKKG
;
A
#
# COMPACT_ATOMS: atom_id res chain seq x y z
N MET A 1 -32.31 -3.26 -2.07
CA MET A 1 -32.04 -3.75 -0.70
C MET A 1 -30.91 -2.89 -0.15
N VAL A 2 -31.13 -2.17 0.95
CA VAL A 2 -30.05 -1.42 1.62
C VAL A 2 -29.14 -2.46 2.26
N GLY A 3 -28.03 -2.79 1.62
CA GLY A 3 -27.04 -3.71 2.17
C GLY A 3 -26.54 -3.21 3.51
N LEU A 4 -26.33 -4.09 4.48
CA LEU A 4 -25.67 -3.75 5.73
C LEU A 4 -24.28 -3.16 5.42
N ALA A 5 -23.95 -1.99 5.98
CA ALA A 5 -22.62 -1.43 5.85
C ALA A 5 -21.59 -2.46 6.35
N PRO A 6 -20.53 -2.76 5.57
CA PRO A 6 -19.55 -3.77 5.94
C PRO A 6 -18.87 -3.39 7.27
N LYS A 7 -18.72 -4.37 8.15
CA LYS A 7 -18.02 -4.25 9.44
C LYS A 7 -16.68 -4.96 9.34
N LEU A 8 -15.70 -4.48 10.09
CA LEU A 8 -14.45 -5.22 10.27
C LEU A 8 -14.66 -6.27 11.36
N ILE A 9 -14.37 -7.52 11.04
CA ILE A 9 -14.38 -8.65 11.99
C ILE A 9 -12.98 -9.27 12.05
N ASP A 10 -12.55 -9.64 13.24
CA ASP A 10 -11.25 -10.27 13.46
C ASP A 10 -11.41 -11.79 13.51
N CYS A 11 -10.55 -12.52 12.80
CA CYS A 11 -10.46 -13.97 12.90
C CYS A 11 -9.89 -14.35 14.27
N THR A 12 -10.59 -15.21 14.99
CA THR A 12 -10.16 -15.68 16.32
C THR A 12 -8.89 -16.52 16.32
N ASP A 13 -8.60 -17.19 15.19
CA ASP A 13 -7.46 -18.11 15.08
C ASP A 13 -6.17 -17.41 14.67
N CYS A 14 -6.24 -16.47 13.73
CA CYS A 14 -5.04 -15.83 13.16
C CYS A 14 -5.00 -14.31 13.38
N GLY A 15 -6.06 -13.69 13.87
CA GLY A 15 -6.15 -12.27 14.14
C GLY A 15 -6.23 -11.38 12.89
N VAL A 16 -6.36 -11.96 11.68
CA VAL A 16 -6.60 -11.14 10.48
C VAL A 16 -7.96 -10.48 10.59
N GLY A 17 -8.00 -9.17 10.38
CA GLY A 17 -9.25 -8.44 10.19
C GLY A 17 -9.75 -8.60 8.75
N ARG A 18 -11.07 -8.80 8.56
CA ARG A 18 -11.69 -8.79 7.23
C ARG A 18 -13.03 -8.07 7.26
N LEU A 19 -13.46 -7.59 6.11
CA LEU A 19 -14.81 -7.05 5.97
C LEU A 19 -15.88 -8.16 6.04
N ASP A 20 -17.01 -7.84 6.65
CA ASP A 20 -18.19 -8.69 6.71
C ASP A 20 -19.47 -7.85 6.60
N PRO A 21 -20.33 -8.07 5.59
CA PRO A 21 -20.08 -8.96 4.46
C PRO A 21 -18.89 -8.52 3.60
N MET A 22 -18.23 -9.49 2.95
CA MET A 22 -17.18 -9.18 1.96
C MET A 22 -17.85 -8.52 0.76
N PRO A 23 -17.35 -7.36 0.27
CA PRO A 23 -17.90 -6.72 -0.92
C PRO A 23 -17.77 -7.60 -2.15
N THR A 24 -18.76 -7.51 -3.02
CA THR A 24 -18.71 -8.17 -4.34
C THR A 24 -17.62 -7.56 -5.22
N PRO A 25 -17.13 -8.28 -6.26
CA PRO A 25 -16.17 -7.72 -7.21
C PRO A 25 -16.66 -6.43 -7.90
N GLU A 26 -17.97 -6.26 -8.06
CA GLU A 26 -18.57 -5.05 -8.62
C GLU A 26 -18.51 -3.87 -7.65
N GLU A 27 -18.81 -4.11 -6.38
CA GLU A 27 -18.68 -3.10 -5.33
C GLU A 27 -17.22 -2.67 -5.16
N VAL A 28 -16.29 -3.63 -5.18
CA VAL A 28 -14.84 -3.34 -5.12
C VAL A 28 -14.41 -2.46 -6.31
N ARG A 29 -14.85 -2.77 -7.54
CA ARG A 29 -14.59 -1.89 -8.69
C ARG A 29 -15.14 -0.48 -8.49
N GLY A 30 -16.31 -0.36 -7.87
CA GLY A 30 -16.92 0.93 -7.53
C GLY A 30 -16.10 1.79 -6.56
N PHE A 31 -15.21 1.20 -5.75
CA PHE A 31 -14.29 1.95 -4.87
C PHE A 31 -13.16 2.64 -5.62
N TYR A 32 -12.94 2.29 -6.89
CA TYR A 32 -11.86 2.78 -7.74
C TYR A 32 -12.40 3.30 -9.09
N PRO A 33 -13.26 4.33 -9.08
CA PRO A 33 -13.72 4.94 -10.33
C PRO A 33 -12.53 5.55 -11.09
N ASP A 34 -12.67 5.74 -12.40
CA ASP A 34 -11.58 6.29 -13.24
C ASP A 34 -11.03 7.62 -12.72
N GLU A 35 -11.87 8.43 -12.13
CA GLU A 35 -11.50 9.68 -11.46
C GLU A 35 -10.57 9.46 -10.26
N TYR A 36 -10.59 8.30 -9.62
CA TYR A 36 -9.69 7.97 -8.50
C TYR A 36 -8.22 8.01 -8.93
N TYR A 37 -7.92 7.61 -10.15
CA TYR A 37 -6.53 7.53 -10.64
C TYR A 37 -5.96 8.88 -11.10
N GLY A 38 -6.75 9.79 -11.61
CA GLY A 38 -6.38 11.15 -11.95
C GLY A 38 -5.45 11.35 -13.13
N GLU A 39 -5.22 12.64 -13.42
CA GLU A 39 -4.22 13.06 -14.39
C GLU A 39 -2.80 12.80 -13.84
N PRO A 40 -1.82 12.43 -14.70
CA PRO A 40 -0.44 12.24 -14.31
C PRO A 40 0.15 13.49 -13.62
N GLY A 41 0.82 13.31 -12.48
CA GLY A 41 1.54 14.39 -11.79
C GLY A 41 0.70 15.34 -10.93
N THR A 42 -0.61 15.08 -10.74
CA THR A 42 -1.50 16.01 -10.02
C THR A 42 -2.10 15.46 -8.73
N LYS A 43 -1.60 14.35 -8.21
CA LYS A 43 -2.21 13.67 -7.05
C LYS A 43 -2.13 14.51 -5.77
N PHE A 44 -1.01 15.19 -5.53
CA PHE A 44 -0.77 15.99 -4.33
C PHE A 44 -0.35 17.42 -4.70
N GLN A 45 -0.32 18.30 -3.71
CA GLN A 45 0.27 19.64 -3.84
C GLN A 45 1.74 19.53 -4.30
N PRO A 46 2.27 20.47 -5.12
CA PRO A 46 3.63 20.39 -5.67
C PRO A 46 4.75 20.15 -4.64
N PHE A 47 4.63 20.77 -3.47
CA PHE A 47 5.55 20.57 -2.35
C PHE A 47 5.54 19.12 -1.84
N VAL A 48 4.35 18.53 -1.70
CA VAL A 48 4.19 17.14 -1.24
C VAL A 48 4.72 16.15 -2.29
N GLU A 49 4.50 16.44 -3.58
CA GLU A 49 5.04 15.64 -4.69
C GLU A 49 6.58 15.58 -4.69
N HIS A 50 7.24 16.71 -4.41
CA HIS A 50 8.71 16.74 -4.31
C HIS A 50 9.24 15.87 -3.16
N LEU A 51 8.60 15.95 -1.99
CA LEU A 51 8.94 15.10 -0.84
C LEU A 51 8.69 13.63 -1.13
N VAL A 52 7.55 13.30 -1.75
CA VAL A 52 7.21 11.91 -2.15
C VAL A 52 8.23 11.34 -3.11
N ARG A 53 8.73 12.15 -4.06
CA ARG A 53 9.78 11.71 -5.00
C ARG A 53 11.11 11.45 -4.31
N PHE A 54 11.56 12.34 -3.42
CA PHE A 54 12.79 12.16 -2.65
C PHE A 54 12.76 10.89 -1.78
N VAL A 55 11.63 10.65 -1.09
CA VAL A 55 11.43 9.43 -0.30
C VAL A 55 11.34 8.19 -1.20
N GLY A 56 10.79 8.35 -2.41
CA GLY A 56 10.67 7.29 -3.41
C GLY A 56 12.02 6.69 -3.84
N GLU A 57 13.06 7.50 -4.00
CA GLU A 57 14.39 7.02 -4.41
C GLU A 57 15.02 6.06 -3.39
N ARG A 58 14.82 6.32 -2.09
CA ARG A 58 15.27 5.40 -1.03
C ARG A 58 14.54 4.06 -1.10
N HIS A 59 13.24 4.11 -1.43
CA HIS A 59 12.42 2.94 -1.65
C HIS A 59 12.94 2.10 -2.82
N ILE A 60 13.22 2.72 -3.97
CA ILE A 60 13.76 2.01 -5.14
C ILE A 60 15.14 1.39 -4.84
N SER A 61 15.99 2.09 -4.10
CA SER A 61 17.28 1.54 -3.66
C SER A 61 17.11 0.31 -2.75
N PHE A 62 16.06 0.29 -1.93
CA PHE A 62 15.70 -0.89 -1.13
C PHE A 62 15.25 -2.06 -2.01
N LEU A 63 14.38 -1.82 -3.00
CA LEU A 63 13.88 -2.84 -3.92
C LEU A 63 15.01 -3.44 -4.77
N SER A 64 15.93 -2.64 -5.29
CA SER A 64 16.96 -3.09 -6.24
C SER A 64 18.25 -3.63 -5.61
N ARG A 65 18.41 -3.58 -4.28
CA ARG A 65 19.71 -3.82 -3.59
C ARG A 65 20.37 -5.16 -3.90
N SER A 66 19.61 -6.21 -4.20
CA SER A 66 20.12 -7.58 -4.37
C SER A 66 19.88 -8.13 -5.76
N LEU A 67 19.49 -7.29 -6.72
CA LEU A 67 19.22 -7.70 -8.07
C LEU A 67 20.46 -7.54 -8.94
N SER A 68 20.68 -8.50 -9.83
CA SER A 68 21.67 -8.38 -10.90
C SER A 68 21.16 -7.46 -12.02
N PRO A 69 22.03 -6.76 -12.74
CA PRO A 69 21.62 -5.99 -13.91
C PRO A 69 20.81 -6.85 -14.90
N GLY A 70 19.75 -6.30 -15.46
CA GLY A 70 18.87 -7.01 -16.39
C GLY A 70 17.89 -8.00 -15.73
N ALA A 71 17.83 -8.07 -14.39
CA ALA A 71 16.84 -8.91 -13.71
C ALA A 71 15.40 -8.47 -14.05
N ARG A 72 14.50 -9.45 -14.16
CA ARG A 72 13.07 -9.23 -14.44
C ARG A 72 12.33 -9.01 -13.14
N VAL A 73 11.68 -7.85 -13.04
CA VAL A 73 10.94 -7.42 -11.85
C VAL A 73 9.48 -7.20 -12.22
N LEU A 74 8.58 -7.77 -11.41
CA LEU A 74 7.14 -7.54 -11.52
C LEU A 74 6.67 -6.64 -10.38
N ASP A 75 5.87 -5.63 -10.70
CA ASP A 75 5.09 -4.84 -9.74
C ASP A 75 3.60 -5.20 -9.87
N VAL A 76 3.03 -5.82 -8.84
CA VAL A 76 1.62 -6.20 -8.79
C VAL A 76 0.79 -5.03 -8.26
N GLY A 77 -0.17 -4.57 -9.05
CA GLY A 77 -0.91 -3.33 -8.79
C GLY A 77 -0.05 -2.10 -9.05
N CYS A 78 0.67 -2.10 -10.17
CA CYS A 78 1.71 -1.13 -10.49
C CYS A 78 1.19 0.31 -10.68
N GLY A 79 -0.12 0.50 -10.82
CA GLY A 79 -0.71 1.80 -11.10
C GLY A 79 -0.02 2.49 -12.28
N ARG A 80 0.44 3.72 -12.09
CA ARG A 80 1.16 4.50 -13.11
C ARG A 80 2.60 4.06 -13.37
N GLY A 81 3.04 2.96 -12.81
CA GLY A 81 4.38 2.43 -13.02
C GLY A 81 5.51 3.33 -12.49
N VAL A 82 5.28 4.08 -11.41
CA VAL A 82 6.32 4.96 -10.82
C VAL A 82 7.53 4.14 -10.35
N ILE A 83 7.27 2.99 -9.71
CA ILE A 83 8.30 2.04 -9.30
C ILE A 83 9.00 1.46 -10.53
N LEU A 84 8.21 1.02 -11.52
CA LEU A 84 8.72 0.41 -12.74
C LEU A 84 9.65 1.34 -13.52
N ARG A 85 9.27 2.63 -13.69
CA ARG A 85 10.13 3.65 -14.31
C ARG A 85 11.47 3.74 -13.61
N ALA A 86 11.48 3.86 -12.29
CA ALA A 86 12.70 4.02 -11.52
C ALA A 86 13.58 2.76 -11.50
N LEU A 87 12.99 1.57 -11.65
CA LEU A 87 13.72 0.31 -11.86
C LEU A 87 14.26 0.20 -13.30
N ALA A 88 13.48 0.61 -14.31
CA ALA A 88 13.93 0.66 -15.70
C ALA A 88 15.12 1.62 -15.87
N ASP A 89 15.14 2.77 -15.16
CA ASP A 89 16.27 3.71 -15.14
C ASP A 89 17.56 3.09 -14.55
N ARG A 90 17.43 1.99 -13.79
CA ARG A 90 18.56 1.19 -13.26
C ARG A 90 18.92 -0.03 -14.11
N GLY A 91 18.28 -0.18 -15.28
CA GLY A 91 18.59 -1.23 -16.25
C GLY A 91 17.92 -2.58 -15.94
N PHE A 92 16.84 -2.61 -15.17
CA PHE A 92 16.03 -3.82 -14.95
C PHE A 92 14.98 -3.97 -16.07
N GLU A 93 14.63 -5.22 -16.37
CA GLU A 93 13.47 -5.54 -17.19
C GLU A 93 12.21 -5.50 -16.31
N VAL A 94 11.28 -4.61 -16.66
CA VAL A 94 10.19 -4.25 -15.76
C VAL A 94 8.83 -4.62 -16.33
N HIS A 95 8.06 -5.33 -15.52
CA HIS A 95 6.71 -5.78 -15.81
C HIS A 95 5.73 -5.27 -14.76
N GLY A 96 4.49 -5.04 -15.17
CA GLY A 96 3.42 -4.63 -14.27
C GLY A 96 2.13 -5.41 -14.53
N VAL A 97 1.36 -5.62 -13.47
CA VAL A 97 -0.03 -6.06 -13.58
C VAL A 97 -0.91 -5.02 -12.93
N GLU A 98 -1.98 -4.62 -13.63
CA GLU A 98 -2.93 -3.63 -13.13
C GLU A 98 -4.35 -4.02 -13.56
N ILE A 99 -5.35 -3.68 -12.75
CA ILE A 99 -6.76 -4.01 -13.06
C ILE A 99 -7.41 -3.00 -14.00
N SER A 100 -6.87 -1.79 -14.09
CA SER A 100 -7.48 -0.67 -14.81
C SER A 100 -6.52 -0.04 -15.82
N VAL A 101 -7.00 0.12 -17.06
CA VAL A 101 -6.30 0.91 -18.08
C VAL A 101 -6.12 2.36 -17.62
N ALA A 102 -7.10 2.92 -16.90
CA ALA A 102 -7.02 4.29 -16.37
C ALA A 102 -5.89 4.43 -15.35
N ALA A 103 -5.66 3.40 -14.52
CA ALA A 103 -4.60 3.39 -13.53
C ALA A 103 -3.20 3.41 -14.15
N SER A 104 -3.01 2.74 -15.30
CA SER A 104 -1.71 2.62 -15.98
C SER A 104 -1.40 3.76 -16.96
N ARG A 105 -2.32 4.73 -17.13
CA ARG A 105 -2.10 5.88 -18.04
C ARG A 105 -0.82 6.65 -17.67
N GLY A 106 0.02 6.90 -18.68
CA GLY A 106 1.29 7.62 -18.52
C GLY A 106 2.41 6.79 -17.89
N ALA A 107 2.28 5.48 -17.84
CA ALA A 107 3.36 4.58 -17.47
C ALA A 107 4.53 4.66 -18.47
N ASP A 108 5.71 4.29 -18.00
CA ASP A 108 6.93 4.30 -18.82
C ASP A 108 6.79 3.26 -19.95
N PRO A 109 7.08 3.63 -21.22
CA PRO A 109 6.94 2.72 -22.36
C PRO A 109 7.91 1.52 -22.32
N ARG A 110 8.93 1.55 -21.47
CA ARG A 110 9.82 0.40 -21.25
C ARG A 110 9.18 -0.69 -20.38
N ALA A 111 8.11 -0.36 -19.65
CA ALA A 111 7.42 -1.33 -18.80
C ALA A 111 6.38 -2.11 -19.60
N GLU A 112 6.47 -3.43 -19.57
CA GLU A 112 5.40 -4.30 -20.07
C GLU A 112 4.27 -4.40 -19.03
N ILE A 113 3.18 -3.68 -19.25
CA ILE A 113 2.03 -3.69 -18.33
C ILE A 113 0.91 -4.54 -18.92
N ARG A 114 0.49 -5.56 -18.15
CA ARG A 114 -0.67 -6.39 -18.47
C ARG A 114 -1.88 -5.92 -17.67
N ILE A 115 -2.96 -5.64 -18.37
CA ILE A 115 -4.23 -5.30 -17.72
C ILE A 115 -4.99 -6.60 -17.47
N SER A 116 -5.12 -6.95 -16.19
CA SER A 116 -5.74 -8.22 -15.81
C SER A 116 -6.45 -8.11 -14.45
N PRO A 117 -7.66 -8.66 -14.29
CA PRO A 117 -8.40 -8.64 -13.04
C PRO A 117 -7.76 -9.49 -11.94
N ARG A 118 -7.03 -10.54 -12.32
CA ARG A 118 -6.30 -11.42 -11.39
C ARG A 118 -4.90 -11.67 -11.91
N LEU A 119 -3.93 -11.81 -11.01
CA LEU A 119 -2.53 -12.05 -11.38
C LEU A 119 -2.35 -13.32 -12.25
N ILE A 120 -3.09 -14.39 -11.92
CA ILE A 120 -3.01 -15.65 -12.68
C ILE A 120 -3.45 -15.49 -14.14
N ASP A 121 -4.42 -14.61 -14.41
CA ASP A 121 -4.92 -14.36 -15.76
C ASP A 121 -3.93 -13.54 -16.62
N ALA A 122 -2.90 -12.95 -15.99
CA ALA A 122 -1.82 -12.28 -16.71
C ALA A 122 -0.92 -13.25 -17.49
N GLY A 123 -0.98 -14.56 -17.20
CA GLY A 123 -0.39 -15.61 -18.05
C GLY A 123 1.14 -15.63 -18.04
N TYR A 124 1.79 -15.29 -16.94
CA TYR A 124 3.24 -15.42 -16.81
C TYR A 124 3.67 -16.88 -16.64
N GLU A 125 4.83 -17.21 -17.19
CA GLU A 125 5.43 -18.52 -17.05
C GLU A 125 5.95 -18.78 -15.64
N SER A 126 6.05 -20.06 -15.25
CA SER A 126 6.65 -20.44 -13.97
C SER A 126 8.14 -20.09 -13.94
N GLY A 127 8.58 -19.47 -12.85
CA GLY A 127 9.99 -19.14 -12.66
C GLY A 127 10.48 -17.98 -13.53
N PHE A 128 9.59 -17.14 -14.03
CA PHE A 128 9.93 -16.05 -14.96
C PHE A 128 10.64 -14.88 -14.27
N PHE A 129 10.26 -14.50 -13.05
CA PHE A 129 10.76 -13.31 -12.37
C PHE A 129 11.84 -13.62 -11.33
N GLU A 130 12.83 -12.74 -11.22
CA GLU A 130 13.81 -12.72 -10.14
C GLU A 130 13.27 -12.00 -8.90
N GLU A 131 12.37 -11.03 -9.11
CA GLU A 131 11.69 -10.32 -8.00
C GLU A 131 10.25 -9.99 -8.35
N VAL A 132 9.39 -10.13 -7.35
CA VAL A 132 8.00 -9.61 -7.40
C VAL A 132 7.81 -8.67 -6.23
N VAL A 133 7.24 -7.50 -6.52
CA VAL A 133 6.85 -6.48 -5.56
C VAL A 133 5.32 -6.43 -5.49
N ILE A 134 4.76 -6.42 -4.29
CA ILE A 134 3.36 -6.11 -4.03
C ILE A 134 3.30 -5.06 -2.91
N TRP A 135 2.97 -3.83 -3.29
CA TRP A 135 3.15 -2.67 -2.43
C TRP A 135 1.85 -1.93 -2.16
N HIS A 136 1.28 -2.14 -0.98
CA HIS A 136 -0.06 -1.63 -0.61
C HIS A 136 -1.14 -2.04 -1.62
N VAL A 137 -1.17 -3.34 -1.91
CA VAL A 137 -2.14 -3.95 -2.83
C VAL A 137 -2.74 -5.22 -2.22
N LEU A 138 -1.96 -6.02 -1.47
CA LEU A 138 -2.40 -7.30 -0.93
C LEU A 138 -3.65 -7.17 -0.04
N GLU A 139 -3.77 -6.08 0.71
CA GLU A 139 -4.91 -5.75 1.57
C GLU A 139 -6.20 -5.44 0.81
N HIS A 140 -6.10 -5.15 -0.47
CA HIS A 140 -7.24 -4.82 -1.35
C HIS A 140 -7.77 -6.02 -2.14
N LEU A 141 -7.03 -7.13 -2.15
CA LEU A 141 -7.35 -8.31 -2.96
C LEU A 141 -8.36 -9.20 -2.24
N ASP A 142 -9.27 -9.80 -3.01
CA ASP A 142 -10.30 -10.73 -2.51
C ASP A 142 -9.74 -12.10 -2.13
N ASP A 143 -8.68 -12.56 -2.83
CA ASP A 143 -7.96 -13.81 -2.55
C ASP A 143 -6.44 -13.57 -2.36
N PRO A 144 -6.01 -13.01 -1.23
CA PRO A 144 -4.60 -12.76 -0.98
C PRO A 144 -3.74 -14.04 -0.95
N LYS A 145 -4.32 -15.19 -0.54
CA LYS A 145 -3.60 -16.47 -0.52
C LYS A 145 -3.33 -16.99 -1.93
N GLY A 146 -4.32 -16.99 -2.79
CA GLY A 146 -4.16 -17.39 -4.19
C GLY A 146 -3.17 -16.50 -4.95
N VAL A 147 -3.18 -15.19 -4.66
CA VAL A 147 -2.18 -14.27 -5.27
C VAL A 147 -0.76 -14.58 -4.79
N VAL A 148 -0.54 -14.85 -3.51
CA VAL A 148 0.80 -15.23 -3.00
C VAL A 148 1.25 -16.57 -3.55
N GLN A 149 0.35 -17.54 -3.75
CA GLN A 149 0.64 -18.80 -4.43
C GLN A 149 1.04 -18.60 -5.89
N GLU A 150 0.34 -17.74 -6.62
CA GLU A 150 0.69 -17.40 -8.00
C GLU A 150 2.03 -16.67 -8.07
N ILE A 151 2.31 -15.73 -7.16
CA ILE A 151 3.63 -15.10 -7.05
C ILE A 151 4.72 -16.16 -6.82
N HIS A 152 4.47 -17.14 -5.94
CA HIS A 152 5.41 -18.23 -5.72
C HIS A 152 5.66 -19.02 -7.01
N ARG A 153 4.63 -19.30 -7.81
CA ARG A 153 4.76 -20.02 -9.08
C ARG A 153 5.63 -19.28 -10.09
N ILE A 154 5.36 -17.97 -10.29
CA ILE A 154 6.04 -17.16 -11.31
C ILE A 154 7.45 -16.68 -10.91
N LEU A 155 7.82 -16.74 -9.62
CA LEU A 155 9.17 -16.46 -9.17
C LEU A 155 10.13 -17.60 -9.53
N SER A 156 11.35 -17.26 -9.96
CA SER A 156 12.46 -18.19 -10.16
C SER A 156 12.87 -18.85 -8.84
N PRO A 157 13.53 -20.01 -8.85
CA PRO A 157 14.11 -20.60 -7.64
C PRO A 157 15.03 -19.60 -6.93
N GLY A 158 14.82 -19.37 -5.63
CA GLY A 158 15.55 -18.36 -4.87
C GLY A 158 15.13 -16.91 -5.14
N GLY A 159 14.17 -16.68 -6.04
CA GLY A 159 13.61 -15.36 -6.34
C GLY A 159 12.94 -14.71 -5.12
N ARG A 160 12.83 -13.39 -5.14
CA ARG A 160 12.39 -12.59 -3.99
C ARG A 160 10.97 -12.08 -4.16
N LEU A 161 10.23 -12.09 -3.07
CA LEU A 161 8.96 -11.39 -2.92
C LEU A 161 9.13 -10.26 -1.90
N ILE A 162 8.72 -9.05 -2.26
CA ILE A 162 8.64 -7.91 -1.35
C ILE A 162 7.18 -7.53 -1.17
N VAL A 163 6.67 -7.69 0.05
CA VAL A 163 5.29 -7.34 0.42
C VAL A 163 5.31 -6.15 1.36
N ALA A 164 4.57 -5.09 1.02
CA ALA A 164 4.31 -3.99 1.92
C ALA A 164 2.80 -3.88 2.19
N VAL A 165 2.42 -3.86 3.46
CA VAL A 165 1.03 -3.69 3.91
C VAL A 165 0.96 -2.83 5.18
N PRO A 166 -0.19 -2.22 5.48
CA PRO A 166 -0.46 -1.70 6.81
C PRO A 166 -0.42 -2.83 7.84
N ASN A 167 0.29 -2.59 8.95
CA ASN A 167 0.45 -3.58 10.03
C ASN A 167 -0.64 -3.39 11.08
N TYR A 168 -1.66 -4.21 11.03
CA TYR A 168 -2.81 -4.16 11.95
C TYR A 168 -2.43 -4.42 13.41
N SER A 169 -1.29 -5.08 13.67
CA SER A 169 -0.74 -5.28 15.03
C SER A 169 0.23 -4.17 15.49
N SER A 170 0.34 -3.06 14.75
CA SER A 170 1.25 -1.96 15.09
C SER A 170 0.85 -1.20 16.36
N VAL A 171 1.81 -0.49 16.96
CA VAL A 171 1.53 0.46 18.08
C VAL A 171 0.50 1.49 17.63
N GLN A 172 0.68 2.04 16.42
CA GLN A 172 -0.22 3.05 15.85
C GLN A 172 -1.65 2.51 15.70
N ALA A 173 -1.83 1.29 15.16
CA ALA A 173 -3.15 0.68 14.98
C ALA A 173 -3.85 0.47 16.33
N ARG A 174 -3.15 -0.12 17.31
CA ARG A 174 -3.69 -0.35 18.66
C ARG A 174 -4.06 0.95 19.37
N TRP A 175 -3.21 1.97 19.28
CA TRP A 175 -3.48 3.27 19.90
C TRP A 175 -4.67 3.98 19.25
N SER A 176 -4.79 3.89 17.91
CA SER A 176 -5.80 4.61 17.15
C SER A 176 -7.16 3.91 17.16
N GLY A 177 -7.19 2.57 17.23
CA GLY A 177 -8.42 1.78 17.13
C GLY A 177 -9.21 2.11 15.85
N PRO A 178 -10.54 2.35 15.94
CA PRO A 178 -11.37 2.67 14.78
C PRO A 178 -11.00 3.98 14.06
N ALA A 179 -10.21 4.84 14.70
CA ALA A 179 -9.72 6.08 14.11
C ALA A 179 -8.44 5.90 13.29
N TRP A 180 -7.88 4.69 13.24
CA TRP A 180 -6.64 4.44 12.51
C TRP A 180 -6.77 4.81 11.03
N PHE A 181 -5.83 5.62 10.54
CA PHE A 181 -5.87 6.12 9.17
C PHE A 181 -5.78 4.99 8.13
N HIS A 182 -4.95 3.98 8.40
CA HIS A 182 -4.73 2.88 7.46
C HIS A 182 -5.80 1.78 7.51
N LEU A 183 -6.88 1.94 8.29
CA LEU A 183 -8.05 1.04 8.13
C LEU A 183 -8.65 1.15 6.73
N ASP A 184 -8.74 2.36 6.21
CA ASP A 184 -9.20 2.71 4.86
C ASP A 184 -10.41 1.90 4.35
N LEU A 185 -11.41 1.72 5.24
CA LEU A 185 -12.62 0.97 4.90
C LEU A 185 -13.51 1.78 3.93
N PRO A 186 -14.14 1.14 2.95
CA PRO A 186 -14.18 -0.31 2.68
C PRO A 186 -13.12 -0.80 1.67
N ARG A 187 -12.15 0.02 1.26
CA ARG A 187 -11.15 -0.36 0.25
C ARG A 187 -10.18 -1.44 0.70
N HIS A 188 -9.75 -1.41 1.98
CA HIS A 188 -8.97 -2.49 2.56
C HIS A 188 -9.92 -3.63 2.98
N LEU A 189 -9.91 -4.70 2.21
CA LEU A 189 -10.72 -5.89 2.45
C LEU A 189 -10.18 -6.71 3.62
N TYR A 190 -8.85 -6.68 3.78
CA TYR A 190 -8.12 -7.36 4.85
C TYR A 190 -7.23 -6.42 5.64
N GLN A 191 -7.06 -6.73 6.92
CA GLN A 191 -6.14 -6.06 7.84
C GLN A 191 -5.16 -7.10 8.37
N PHE A 192 -3.90 -7.02 7.97
CA PHE A 192 -2.90 -8.03 8.29
C PHE A 192 -2.10 -7.68 9.55
N PRO A 193 -2.23 -8.46 10.66
CA PRO A 193 -1.19 -8.48 11.68
C PRO A 193 0.11 -9.02 11.08
N LEU A 194 1.27 -8.49 11.50
CA LEU A 194 2.56 -8.92 10.95
C LEU A 194 2.78 -10.44 11.02
N GLN A 195 2.44 -11.07 12.14
CA GLN A 195 2.65 -12.51 12.30
C GLN A 195 1.75 -13.33 11.37
N THR A 196 0.52 -12.87 11.13
CA THR A 196 -0.41 -13.52 10.19
C THR A 196 0.09 -13.39 8.75
N LEU A 197 0.63 -12.21 8.36
CA LEU A 197 1.27 -12.05 7.05
C LEU A 197 2.46 -13.00 6.89
N LYS A 198 3.35 -13.06 7.87
CA LYS A 198 4.51 -13.96 7.83
C LYS A 198 4.10 -15.44 7.73
N ARG A 199 3.07 -15.83 8.48
CA ARG A 199 2.51 -17.19 8.42
C ARG A 199 1.94 -17.50 7.04
N LEU A 200 1.17 -16.58 6.43
CA LEU A 200 0.66 -16.72 5.06
C LEU A 200 1.80 -16.97 4.07
N LEU A 201 2.88 -16.17 4.13
CA LEU A 201 4.03 -16.32 3.26
C LEU A 201 4.74 -17.66 3.48
N GLN A 202 4.93 -18.09 4.73
CA GLN A 202 5.59 -19.36 5.07
C GLN A 202 4.77 -20.58 4.61
N GLU A 203 3.46 -20.54 4.81
CA GLU A 203 2.54 -21.60 4.36
C GLU A 203 2.44 -21.72 2.84
N THR A 204 2.78 -20.64 2.11
CA THR A 204 2.80 -20.64 0.64
C THR A 204 4.20 -20.87 0.06
N GLY A 205 5.16 -21.35 0.87
CA GLY A 205 6.47 -21.81 0.37
C GLY A 205 7.59 -20.79 0.43
N PHE A 206 7.38 -19.64 1.11
CA PHE A 206 8.42 -18.64 1.26
C PHE A 206 9.19 -18.79 2.58
N GLU A 207 10.45 -18.35 2.57
CA GLU A 207 11.27 -18.08 3.75
C GLU A 207 11.34 -16.58 3.99
N ILE A 208 11.08 -16.13 5.23
CA ILE A 208 11.20 -14.73 5.61
C ILE A 208 12.67 -14.36 5.76
N VAL A 209 13.13 -13.41 4.94
CA VAL A 209 14.53 -12.94 4.96
C VAL A 209 14.70 -11.75 5.90
N SER A 210 13.82 -10.77 5.80
CA SER A 210 13.86 -9.58 6.66
C SER A 210 12.50 -8.90 6.75
N GLU A 211 12.36 -8.06 7.78
CA GLU A 211 11.20 -7.19 7.97
C GLU A 211 11.66 -5.77 8.32
N HIS A 212 11.00 -4.79 7.73
CA HIS A 212 11.33 -3.37 7.91
C HIS A 212 10.09 -2.62 8.38
N HIS A 213 10.25 -1.88 9.47
CA HIS A 213 9.16 -1.19 10.16
C HIS A 213 9.18 0.32 9.95
N PHE A 214 10.21 0.83 9.27
CA PHE A 214 10.37 2.26 9.02
C PHE A 214 9.81 2.64 7.65
N SER A 215 8.79 3.51 7.64
CA SER A 215 8.28 4.13 6.43
C SER A 215 8.08 5.62 6.67
N LEU A 216 9.00 6.44 6.17
CA LEU A 216 8.90 7.90 6.27
C LEU A 216 7.67 8.45 5.50
N ARG A 217 7.24 7.75 4.47
CA ARG A 217 6.09 8.13 3.66
C ARG A 217 4.76 7.88 4.36
N GLN A 218 4.64 6.76 5.08
CA GLN A 218 3.35 6.27 5.60
C GLN A 218 3.18 6.53 7.09
N ASN A 219 4.20 6.18 7.91
CA ASN A 219 4.03 6.13 9.34
C ASN A 219 3.83 7.50 10.00
N PRO A 220 4.62 8.56 9.69
CA PRO A 220 4.40 9.87 10.31
C PRO A 220 3.05 10.48 9.95
N PHE A 221 2.65 10.38 8.67
CA PHE A 221 1.35 10.87 8.24
C PHE A 221 0.21 10.09 8.90
N GLY A 222 0.35 8.75 9.00
CA GLY A 222 -0.61 7.89 9.70
C GLY A 222 -0.81 8.31 11.16
N TRP A 223 0.25 8.68 11.90
CA TRP A 223 0.16 9.19 13.27
C TRP A 223 -0.66 10.47 13.36
N VAL A 224 -0.31 11.49 12.55
CA VAL A 224 -1.01 12.78 12.55
C VAL A 224 -2.48 12.60 12.17
N GLN A 225 -2.76 11.90 11.07
CA GLN A 225 -4.13 11.74 10.60
C GLN A 225 -4.97 10.88 11.56
N SER A 226 -4.41 9.84 12.17
CA SER A 226 -5.13 9.03 13.16
C SER A 226 -5.44 9.84 14.44
N ALA A 227 -4.51 10.68 14.89
CA ALA A 227 -4.75 11.58 16.00
C ALA A 227 -5.90 12.56 15.70
N LEU A 228 -5.92 13.14 14.49
CA LEU A 228 -7.01 14.00 14.03
C LEU A 228 -8.34 13.25 13.93
N ASN A 229 -8.32 12.01 13.45
CA ASN A 229 -9.52 11.18 13.36
C ASN A 229 -10.11 10.82 14.74
N ARG A 230 -9.27 10.75 15.79
CA ARG A 230 -9.74 10.59 17.18
C ARG A 230 -10.40 11.85 17.72
N SER A 231 -10.00 13.00 17.23
CA SER A 231 -10.60 14.28 17.58
C SER A 231 -11.91 14.44 16.81
N GLN A 232 -13.05 14.17 17.43
CA GLN A 232 -14.37 14.29 16.81
C GLN A 232 -14.72 15.72 16.35
N SER A 233 -13.86 16.70 16.64
CA SER A 233 -14.04 18.11 16.24
C SER A 233 -13.60 18.42 14.81
N LEU A 234 -12.99 17.46 14.10
CA LEU A 234 -12.50 17.62 12.73
C LEU A 234 -13.08 16.53 11.83
N PRO A 235 -13.27 16.81 10.54
CA PRO A 235 -13.73 15.80 9.59
C PRO A 235 -12.78 14.62 9.52
N ARG A 236 -13.32 13.38 9.46
CA ARG A 236 -12.53 12.18 9.27
C ARG A 236 -11.68 12.30 8.00
N ASN A 237 -10.41 11.95 8.10
CA ASN A 237 -9.42 12.08 7.01
C ASN A 237 -9.30 13.51 6.44
N GLY A 238 -9.65 14.54 7.22
CA GLY A 238 -9.68 15.93 6.77
C GLY A 238 -8.32 16.44 6.30
N LEU A 239 -7.21 16.07 6.97
CA LEU A 239 -5.88 16.46 6.53
C LEU A 239 -5.51 15.78 5.20
N TYR A 240 -5.81 14.49 5.04
CA TYR A 240 -5.63 13.79 3.77
C TYR A 240 -6.40 14.47 2.65
N SER A 241 -7.68 14.80 2.88
CA SER A 241 -8.53 15.51 1.91
C SER A 241 -8.01 16.91 1.58
N LEU A 242 -7.44 17.62 2.56
CA LEU A 242 -6.85 18.93 2.34
C LEU A 242 -5.59 18.88 1.44
N LEU A 243 -4.76 17.86 1.59
CA LEU A 243 -3.50 17.68 0.85
C LEU A 243 -3.70 17.01 -0.51
N HIS A 244 -4.77 16.25 -0.66
CA HIS A 244 -5.10 15.54 -1.89
C HIS A 244 -5.90 16.46 -2.84
N HIS A 245 -5.36 16.74 -4.02
CA HIS A 245 -5.92 17.75 -4.95
C HIS A 245 -7.39 17.49 -5.34
N ARG A 246 -7.80 16.24 -5.45
CA ARG A 246 -9.13 15.80 -5.91
C ARG A 246 -10.20 15.73 -4.84
N SER A 247 -9.81 15.42 -3.62
CA SER A 247 -10.75 15.47 -2.51
C SER A 247 -11.30 16.88 -2.31
N ARG A 248 -10.61 17.91 -2.84
CA ARG A 248 -11.06 19.31 -2.83
C ARG A 248 -12.21 19.59 -3.79
N GLU A 249 -12.24 18.91 -4.93
CA GLU A 249 -13.30 19.09 -5.94
C GLU A 249 -14.57 18.30 -5.59
N ALA A 250 -14.40 17.14 -4.94
CA ALA A 250 -15.50 16.26 -4.55
C ALA A 250 -16.12 16.55 -3.18
N SER A 251 -15.45 17.33 -2.31
CA SER A 251 -15.91 17.65 -0.96
C SER A 251 -16.25 19.13 -0.85
N ALA A 252 -17.28 19.47 -0.05
CA ALA A 252 -17.54 20.86 0.32
C ALA A 252 -16.26 21.49 0.88
N PRO A 253 -15.92 22.73 0.48
CA PRO A 253 -14.69 23.37 0.94
C PRO A 253 -14.75 23.54 2.46
N PHE A 254 -13.67 23.12 3.14
CA PHE A 254 -13.52 23.37 4.57
C PHE A 254 -13.56 24.89 4.83
N ASP A 255 -14.25 25.28 5.91
CA ASP A 255 -14.18 26.64 6.40
C ASP A 255 -12.74 27.05 6.78
N LEU A 256 -12.50 28.34 6.88
CA LEU A 256 -11.17 28.89 7.15
C LEU A 256 -10.56 28.32 8.45
N TRP A 257 -11.37 28.23 9.52
CA TRP A 257 -10.90 27.75 10.82
C TRP A 257 -10.51 26.28 10.79
N THR A 258 -11.30 25.45 10.13
CA THR A 258 -10.97 24.02 9.92
C THR A 258 -9.64 23.88 9.14
N ARG A 259 -9.46 24.66 8.07
CA ARG A 259 -8.20 24.66 7.30
C ARG A 259 -7.00 25.09 8.15
N LEU A 260 -7.13 26.17 8.93
CA LEU A 260 -6.06 26.63 9.82
C LEU A 260 -5.72 25.60 10.88
N LYS A 261 -6.71 24.94 11.50
CA LYS A 261 -6.48 23.84 12.44
C LYS A 261 -5.74 22.68 11.80
N LEU A 262 -6.13 22.25 10.59
CA LEU A 262 -5.47 21.14 9.88
C LEU A 262 -4.02 21.48 9.54
N TRP A 263 -3.73 22.72 9.07
CA TRP A 263 -2.37 23.18 8.83
C TRP A 263 -1.53 23.28 10.10
N PHE A 264 -2.09 23.80 11.17
CA PHE A 264 -1.43 23.83 12.47
C PHE A 264 -1.02 22.43 12.92
N TRP A 265 -1.93 21.47 12.88
CA TRP A 265 -1.65 20.09 13.27
C TRP A 265 -0.67 19.38 12.31
N LEU A 266 -0.63 19.75 11.05
CA LEU A 266 0.40 19.26 10.13
C LEU A 266 1.79 19.73 10.57
N VAL A 267 1.94 21.04 10.84
CA VAL A 267 3.24 21.62 11.19
C VAL A 267 3.72 21.14 12.56
N VAL A 268 2.87 21.11 13.56
CA VAL A 268 3.23 20.71 14.92
C VAL A 268 3.27 19.18 15.09
N GLY A 269 2.35 18.49 14.44
CA GLY A 269 2.19 17.03 14.58
C GLY A 269 3.26 16.22 13.84
N VAL A 270 3.76 16.70 12.69
CA VAL A 270 4.74 15.93 11.90
C VAL A 270 6.06 15.70 12.64
N PRO A 271 6.70 16.68 13.31
CA PRO A 271 7.91 16.42 14.08
C PRO A 271 7.71 15.37 15.18
N LEU A 272 6.61 15.45 15.93
CA LEU A 272 6.28 14.44 16.94
C LEU A 272 6.03 13.07 16.31
N ALA A 273 5.30 13.03 15.20
CA ALA A 273 5.02 11.79 14.47
C ALA A 273 6.29 11.12 13.93
N VAL A 274 7.31 11.89 13.54
CA VAL A 274 8.63 11.35 13.15
C VAL A 274 9.31 10.69 14.35
N VAL A 275 9.27 11.30 15.53
CA VAL A 275 9.81 10.71 16.77
C VAL A 275 9.06 9.41 17.11
N LEU A 276 7.72 9.43 17.07
CA LEU A 276 6.89 8.24 17.29
C LEU A 276 7.19 7.13 16.26
N THR A 277 7.42 7.50 14.98
CA THR A 277 7.83 6.56 13.94
C THR A 277 9.20 5.94 14.25
N GLY A 278 10.15 6.71 14.76
CA GLY A 278 11.43 6.19 15.26
C GLY A 278 11.23 5.17 16.39
N PHE A 279 10.38 5.50 17.34
CA PHE A 279 10.05 4.61 18.46
C PHE A 279 9.40 3.30 17.98
N GLU A 280 8.34 3.37 17.16
CA GLU A 280 7.68 2.15 16.67
C GLU A 280 8.60 1.29 15.79
N THR A 281 9.59 1.90 15.13
CA THR A 281 10.64 1.19 14.40
C THR A 281 11.57 0.43 15.33
N LEU A 282 12.02 1.08 16.40
CA LEU A 282 12.89 0.48 17.42
C LEU A 282 12.22 -0.72 18.11
N VAL A 283 10.91 -0.62 18.41
CA VAL A 283 10.14 -1.73 19.01
C VAL A 283 9.59 -2.70 17.98
N ARG A 284 10.00 -2.60 16.70
CA ARG A 284 9.59 -3.46 15.57
C ARG A 284 8.06 -3.57 15.45
N SER A 285 7.38 -2.45 15.54
CA SER A 285 5.91 -2.37 15.53
C SER A 285 5.39 -1.19 14.67
N GLY A 286 6.06 -0.94 13.55
CA GLY A 286 5.70 0.14 12.62
C GLY A 286 4.32 -0.04 11.99
N ALA A 287 3.66 1.09 11.71
CA ALA A 287 2.31 1.13 11.14
C ALA A 287 2.22 0.56 9.72
N THR A 288 3.30 0.66 8.95
CA THR A 288 3.53 -0.07 7.71
C THR A 288 4.70 -1.01 7.90
N VAL A 289 4.59 -2.22 7.40
CA VAL A 289 5.67 -3.20 7.42
C VAL A 289 5.99 -3.64 5.99
N HIS A 290 7.29 -3.78 5.73
CA HIS A 290 7.80 -4.36 4.49
C HIS A 290 8.46 -5.68 4.82
N VAL A 291 7.93 -6.77 4.27
CA VAL A 291 8.46 -8.11 4.47
C VAL A 291 9.16 -8.55 3.19
N VAL A 292 10.44 -8.90 3.30
CA VAL A 292 11.20 -9.53 2.23
C VAL A 292 11.20 -11.03 2.46
N ALA A 293 10.71 -11.76 1.50
CA ALA A 293 10.66 -13.21 1.52
C ALA A 293 11.37 -13.80 0.29
N ARG A 294 11.87 -15.01 0.40
CA ARG A 294 12.56 -15.74 -0.66
C ARG A 294 11.80 -17.03 -0.96
N LYS A 295 11.61 -17.36 -2.24
CA LYS A 295 11.08 -18.65 -2.65
C LYS A 295 12.04 -19.75 -2.24
N LYS A 296 11.54 -20.72 -1.45
CA LYS A 296 12.31 -21.94 -1.15
C LYS A 296 12.58 -22.70 -2.43
N GLY A 297 13.78 -23.20 -2.57
CA GLY A 297 14.19 -24.05 -3.69
C GLY A 297 13.51 -25.41 -3.67
#